data_88ad45c70261fc29e1739443604d05d0
#
_entry.id   88ad45c70261fc29e1739443604d05d0
#
_cell.length_a   1.000
_cell.length_b   1.000
_cell.length_c   1.000
_cell.angle_alpha   90.00
_cell.angle_beta   90.00
_cell.angle_gamma   90.00
#
_symmetry.space_group_name_H-M   'P 1'
#
loop_
_entity.id
_entity.type
_entity.pdbx_description
1 polymer ?
#
loop_
_entity_poly.entity_id
_entity_poly.type
_entity_poly.pdbx_seq_one_letter_code
_entity_poly.pdbx_strand_id
1 'polypeptide(L)'
;MVIKRLMGCSVEDLIRWLPEALDSYYEHSMLDIDGLLYRDSPNPLIRLIGKTKPDHQVSLLRIPQLELSIEISNLTHEDATRIILRFDLYTRRGG
;
A
#
# COMPACT_ATOMS: atom_id res chain seq x y z
N MET A 1 -11.17 -7.64 5.87
CA MET A 1 -9.76 -8.02 6.16
C MET A 1 -8.93 -6.75 6.34
N VAL A 2 -8.19 -6.67 7.41
CA VAL A 2 -7.30 -5.54 7.70
C VAL A 2 -5.89 -6.08 7.89
N ILE A 3 -4.96 -5.58 7.10
CA ILE A 3 -3.55 -6.00 7.13
C ILE A 3 -2.69 -4.78 7.34
N LYS A 4 -1.67 -4.89 8.17
CA LYS A 4 -0.71 -3.82 8.41
C LYS A 4 0.66 -4.19 7.90
N ARG A 5 1.36 -3.22 7.33
CA ARG A 5 2.72 -3.39 6.82
C ARG A 5 3.60 -2.21 7.24
N LEU A 6 4.82 -2.49 7.61
CA LEU A 6 5.86 -1.46 7.76
C LEU A 6 6.79 -1.60 6.55
N MET A 7 6.81 -0.58 5.72
CA MET A 7 7.51 -0.63 4.44
C MET A 7 8.72 0.30 4.45
N GLY A 8 9.83 -0.17 3.87
CA GLY A 8 11.03 0.63 3.70
C GLY A 8 10.99 1.43 2.41
N CYS A 9 10.02 2.32 2.28
CA CYS A 9 9.85 3.11 1.06
C CYS A 9 9.22 4.46 1.39
N SER A 10 9.28 5.37 0.40
CA SER A 10 8.59 6.65 0.47
C SER A 10 7.17 6.53 -0.06
N VAL A 11 6.37 7.59 0.18
CA VAL A 11 5.02 7.69 -0.37
C VAL A 11 5.07 7.64 -1.90
N GLU A 12 6.01 8.35 -2.50
CA GLU A 12 6.17 8.41 -3.94
C GLU A 12 6.47 7.04 -4.54
N ASP A 13 7.31 6.26 -3.88
CA ASP A 13 7.60 4.89 -4.31
C ASP A 13 6.35 4.03 -4.31
N LEU A 14 5.57 4.09 -3.23
CA LEU A 14 4.35 3.31 -3.15
C LEU A 14 3.35 3.70 -4.23
N ILE A 15 3.15 4.99 -4.44
CA ILE A 15 2.22 5.48 -5.47
C ILE A 15 2.64 4.95 -6.85
N ARG A 16 3.93 4.93 -7.13
CA ARG A 16 4.45 4.42 -8.40
C ARG A 16 4.17 2.93 -8.58
N TRP A 17 4.18 2.14 -7.50
CA TRP A 17 3.98 0.69 -7.56
C TRP A 17 2.52 0.27 -7.54
N LEU A 18 1.62 1.11 -7.04
CA LEU A 18 0.21 0.74 -6.86
C LEU A 18 -0.49 0.25 -8.12
N PRO A 19 -0.29 0.85 -9.31
CA PRO A 19 -0.99 0.37 -10.49
C PRO A 19 -0.75 -1.11 -10.79
N GLU A 20 0.49 -1.58 -10.67
CA GLU A 20 0.80 -2.99 -10.85
C GLU A 20 0.43 -3.82 -9.62
N ALA A 21 0.62 -3.28 -8.42
CA ALA A 21 0.35 -4.01 -7.20
C ALA A 21 -1.12 -4.33 -7.01
N LEU A 22 -2.00 -3.43 -7.39
CA LEU A 22 -3.45 -3.61 -7.27
C LEU A 22 -4.11 -4.07 -8.57
N ASP A 23 -3.44 -3.88 -9.71
CA ASP A 23 -3.92 -4.30 -11.02
C ASP A 23 -5.34 -3.79 -11.31
N SER A 24 -6.29 -4.69 -11.57
CA SER A 24 -7.66 -4.32 -11.89
C SER A 24 -8.40 -3.57 -10.79
N TYR A 25 -7.89 -3.61 -9.56
CA TYR A 25 -8.49 -2.90 -8.43
C TYR A 25 -7.97 -1.48 -8.26
N TYR A 26 -6.99 -1.07 -9.06
CA TYR A 26 -6.40 0.25 -8.97
C TYR A 26 -7.25 1.30 -9.68
N GLU A 27 -7.49 2.43 -9.00
CA GLU A 27 -8.09 3.61 -9.60
C GLU A 27 -7.29 4.84 -9.21
N HIS A 28 -6.65 5.44 -10.19
CA HIS A 28 -5.77 6.58 -9.96
C HIS A 28 -6.48 7.78 -9.32
N SER A 29 -7.73 8.02 -9.71
CA SER A 29 -8.52 9.14 -9.21
C SER A 29 -8.82 9.06 -7.71
N MET A 30 -8.56 7.91 -7.09
CA MET A 30 -8.85 7.70 -5.67
C MET A 30 -7.65 7.93 -4.77
N LEU A 31 -6.50 8.26 -5.34
CA LEU A 31 -5.30 8.53 -4.54
C LEU A 31 -5.34 9.92 -3.93
N ASP A 32 -5.08 9.98 -2.63
CA ASP A 32 -4.87 11.22 -1.92
C ASP A 32 -3.44 11.24 -1.42
N ILE A 33 -2.65 12.14 -1.95
CA ILE A 33 -1.21 12.17 -1.69
C ILE A 33 -0.88 12.74 -0.32
N ASP A 34 -1.67 13.68 0.18
CA ASP A 34 -1.35 14.38 1.41
C ASP A 34 -1.34 13.48 2.63
N GLY A 35 -2.27 12.54 2.71
CA GLY A 35 -2.33 11.61 3.82
C GLY A 35 -2.01 10.19 3.42
N LEU A 36 -1.53 10.00 2.20
CA LEU A 36 -1.41 8.68 1.61
C LEU A 36 -2.71 7.89 1.80
N LEU A 37 -3.79 8.50 1.46
CA LEU A 37 -5.08 7.86 1.53
C LEU A 37 -5.50 7.41 0.14
N TYR A 38 -5.58 6.10 -0.04
CA TYR A 38 -6.24 5.53 -1.19
C TYR A 38 -7.69 5.31 -0.79
N ARG A 39 -8.58 6.04 -1.42
CA ARG A 39 -9.99 6.00 -1.06
C ARG A 39 -10.61 4.65 -1.38
N ASP A 40 -11.79 4.44 -0.82
CA ASP A 40 -12.52 3.21 -1.05
C ASP A 40 -12.79 3.01 -2.54
N SER A 41 -12.41 1.87 -3.05
CA SER A 41 -12.83 1.47 -4.37
C SER A 41 -14.33 1.13 -4.34
N PRO A 42 -15.10 1.48 -5.38
CA PRO A 42 -16.54 1.25 -5.32
C PRO A 42 -16.91 -0.23 -5.22
N ASN A 43 -16.11 -1.12 -5.81
CA ASN A 43 -16.44 -2.55 -5.77
C ASN A 43 -15.31 -3.38 -6.39
N PRO A 44 -14.54 -4.16 -5.62
CA PRO A 44 -14.56 -4.24 -4.17
C PRO A 44 -13.99 -3.00 -3.51
N LEU A 45 -14.21 -2.87 -2.20
CA LEU A 45 -13.67 -1.76 -1.45
C LEU A 45 -12.26 -2.09 -0.99
N ILE A 46 -11.32 -1.26 -1.40
CA ILE A 46 -9.93 -1.34 -0.94
C ILE A 46 -9.56 0.04 -0.43
N ARG A 47 -9.09 0.08 0.82
CA ARG A 47 -8.64 1.32 1.43
C ARG A 47 -7.21 1.17 1.89
N LEU A 48 -6.37 2.11 1.50
CA LEU A 48 -4.99 2.19 1.95
C LEU A 48 -4.83 3.46 2.78
N ILE A 49 -4.38 3.30 4.00
CA ILE A 49 -4.11 4.41 4.90
C ILE A 49 -2.66 4.33 5.30
N GLY A 50 -1.90 5.34 4.94
CA GLY A 50 -0.47 5.37 5.19
C GLY A 50 -0.08 6.45 6.17
N LYS A 51 0.99 6.19 6.91
CA LYS A 51 1.58 7.13 7.84
C LYS A 51 3.09 7.07 7.68
N THR A 52 3.69 8.21 7.33
CA THR A 52 5.13 8.29 7.24
C THR A 52 5.74 8.21 8.63
N LYS A 53 6.83 7.48 8.73
CA LYS A 53 7.61 7.33 9.95
C LYS A 53 8.96 8.00 9.76
N PRO A 54 9.70 8.33 10.84
CA PRO A 54 11.05 8.80 10.71
C PRO A 54 11.90 7.80 9.94
N ASP A 55 12.84 8.31 9.13
CA ASP A 55 13.74 7.48 8.37
C ASP A 55 14.52 6.54 9.29
N HIS A 56 14.69 5.31 8.83
CA HIS A 56 15.55 4.35 9.53
C HIS A 56 16.98 4.58 9.09
N GLN A 57 17.86 4.87 10.03
CA GLN A 57 19.26 5.14 9.72
C GLN A 57 20.10 3.90 9.97
N VAL A 58 20.80 3.45 8.93
CA VAL A 58 21.74 2.33 9.00
C VAL A 58 23.06 2.83 8.46
N SER A 59 24.04 3.06 9.35
CA SER A 59 25.32 3.66 8.99
C SER A 59 25.09 5.03 8.35
N LEU A 60 25.52 5.23 7.10
CA LEU A 60 25.32 6.49 6.36
C LEU A 60 24.04 6.50 5.53
N LEU A 61 23.29 5.41 5.55
CA LEU A 61 22.07 5.29 4.76
C LEU A 61 20.84 5.70 5.56
N ARG A 62 19.94 6.42 4.90
CA ARG A 62 18.63 6.74 5.45
C ARG A 62 17.58 6.06 4.61
N ILE A 63 16.79 5.20 5.24
CA ILE A 63 15.76 4.44 4.58
C ILE A 63 14.41 5.01 4.98
N PRO A 64 13.62 5.55 4.04
CA PRO A 64 12.27 6.02 4.34
C PRO A 64 11.45 4.89 4.90
N GLN A 65 10.54 5.22 5.83
CA GLN A 65 9.63 4.23 6.40
C GLN A 65 8.20 4.69 6.28
N LEU A 66 7.33 3.75 5.94
CA LEU A 66 5.92 3.97 5.76
C LEU A 66 5.15 2.87 6.46
N GLU A 67 4.26 3.28 7.38
CA GLU A 67 3.34 2.35 8.02
C GLU A 67 2.03 2.37 7.23
N LEU A 68 1.64 1.21 6.70
CA LEU A 68 0.49 1.10 5.82
C LEU A 68 -0.55 0.16 6.42
N SER A 69 -1.80 0.60 6.42
CA SER A 69 -2.96 -0.22 6.74
C SER A 69 -3.75 -0.48 5.45
N ILE A 70 -3.98 -1.74 5.15
CA ILE A 70 -4.73 -2.16 3.97
C ILE A 70 -6.03 -2.79 4.45
N GLU A 71 -7.16 -2.19 4.06
CA GLU A 71 -8.48 -2.71 4.39
C GLU A 71 -9.15 -3.20 3.12
N ILE A 72 -9.64 -4.43 3.14
CA ILE A 72 -10.34 -5.04 2.00
C ILE A 72 -11.71 -5.52 2.47
N SER A 73 -12.75 -5.07 1.78
CA SER A 73 -14.16 -5.41 2.08
C SER A 73 -14.85 -5.97 0.85
N ASN A 74 -15.94 -6.68 1.08
CA ASN A 74 -16.82 -7.20 0.02
C ASN A 74 -16.17 -8.22 -0.91
N LEU A 75 -15.15 -8.90 -0.41
CA LEU A 75 -14.51 -10.00 -1.13
C LEU A 75 -14.44 -11.24 -0.24
N THR A 76 -14.34 -12.40 -0.88
CA THR A 76 -14.07 -13.64 -0.15
C THR A 76 -12.69 -13.57 0.46
N HIS A 77 -12.45 -14.36 1.49
CA HIS A 77 -11.12 -14.45 2.09
C HIS A 77 -10.06 -14.84 1.07
N GLU A 78 -10.40 -15.76 0.17
CA GLU A 78 -9.48 -16.21 -0.86
C GLU A 78 -9.08 -15.08 -1.81
N ASP A 79 -10.06 -14.31 -2.30
CA ASP A 79 -9.78 -13.21 -3.21
C ASP A 79 -9.01 -12.09 -2.52
N ALA A 80 -9.37 -11.77 -1.28
CA ALA A 80 -8.64 -10.77 -0.50
C ALA A 80 -7.18 -11.21 -0.29
N THR A 81 -6.95 -12.48 -0.01
CA THR A 81 -5.60 -13.01 0.17
C THR A 81 -4.78 -12.88 -1.11
N ARG A 82 -5.38 -13.13 -2.27
CA ARG A 82 -4.70 -12.95 -3.56
C ARG A 82 -4.26 -11.51 -3.77
N ILE A 83 -5.11 -10.55 -3.41
CA ILE A 83 -4.77 -9.13 -3.51
C ILE A 83 -3.57 -8.81 -2.64
N ILE A 84 -3.55 -9.29 -1.40
CA ILE A 84 -2.45 -9.04 -0.47
C ILE A 84 -1.17 -9.69 -0.97
N LEU A 85 -1.22 -10.92 -1.47
CA LEU A 85 -0.04 -11.60 -2.00
C LEU A 85 0.54 -10.85 -3.21
N ARG A 86 -0.31 -10.38 -4.10
CA ARG A 86 0.15 -9.61 -5.24
C ARG A 86 0.73 -8.26 -4.80
N PHE A 87 0.05 -7.59 -3.87
CA PHE A 87 0.54 -6.34 -3.31
C PHE A 87 1.95 -6.51 -2.74
N ASP A 88 2.14 -7.52 -1.89
CA ASP A 88 3.43 -7.78 -1.27
C ASP A 88 4.50 -8.06 -2.33
N LEU A 89 4.16 -8.82 -3.36
CA LEU A 89 5.10 -9.16 -4.42
C LEU A 89 5.58 -7.93 -5.18
N TYR A 90 4.67 -7.04 -5.55
CA TYR A 90 5.00 -5.89 -6.38
C TYR A 90 5.50 -4.68 -5.58
N THR A 91 5.42 -4.70 -4.26
CA THR A 91 5.96 -3.64 -3.41
C THR A 91 7.23 -4.06 -2.67
N ARG A 92 7.66 -5.29 -2.84
CA ARG A 92 8.82 -5.86 -2.13
C ARG A 92 10.13 -5.15 -2.45
N ARG A 93 10.21 -4.50 -3.60
CA ARG A 93 11.44 -3.84 -4.06
C ARG A 93 11.88 -2.69 -3.17
N GLY A 94 10.96 -2.10 -2.42
CA GLY A 94 11.29 -1.01 -1.52
C GLY A 94 11.67 -1.46 -0.13
N GLY A 95 11.50 -2.73 0.14
CA GLY A 95 11.75 -3.27 1.48
C GLY A 95 13.11 -3.88 1.68
#